data_c7bc042ffd348848eb8db30f274dd5ca
#
_entry.id   c7bc042ffd348848eb8db30f274dd5ca
#
_cell.length_a   1.000
_cell.length_b   1.000
_cell.length_c   1.000
_cell.angle_alpha   90.00
_cell.angle_beta   90.00
_cell.angle_gamma   90.00
#
_symmetry.space_group_name_H-M   'P 1'
#
loop_
_entity.id
_entity.type
_entity.pdbx_description
1 polymer ?
#
loop_
_entity_poly.entity_id
_entity_poly.type
_entity_poly.pdbx_seq_one_letter_code
_entity_poly.pdbx_strand_id
1 'polypeptide(L)'
;MANNGVGIYTNIKKTVLFLLSTNIAEVLAMFAVVIMSLFLIDYNLPTPLLAIHILWVNLITDSLPAVALGADEKESGIMDDKPRNPKESLFSRGGYFITFGYGLLITITTVFAFLMIPIFEGGARSIEDIARVLSENEAILMQSQTAAFCVLSLSELFHMLGMTSLRKSFVHNFWSKNWLLWVAFLAGVLLQVAVVNVPGLNNFFSCAPLDLMHWGIVIALSVAPLVVHEIVALILFLRKKAQK
;
A
#
# COMPACT_ATOMS: atom_id res chain seq x y z
N MET A 1 -31.09 -9.01 14.08
CA MET A 1 -30.45 -9.84 13.02
C MET A 1 -30.03 -9.04 11.79
N ALA A 2 -30.87 -8.18 11.19
CA ALA A 2 -30.53 -7.39 10.00
C ALA A 2 -29.28 -6.51 10.17
N ASN A 3 -29.13 -5.80 11.29
CA ASN A 3 -27.98 -4.94 11.60
C ASN A 3 -26.64 -5.71 11.61
N ASN A 4 -26.65 -6.99 12.04
CA ASN A 4 -25.43 -7.81 12.03
C ASN A 4 -25.04 -8.18 10.58
N GLY A 5 -25.99 -8.54 9.74
CA GLY A 5 -25.73 -8.89 8.34
C GLY A 5 -25.15 -7.74 7.52
N VAL A 6 -25.66 -6.51 7.70
CA VAL A 6 -25.16 -5.33 7.00
C VAL A 6 -23.73 -4.97 7.45
N GLY A 7 -23.43 -5.06 8.75
CA GLY A 7 -22.07 -4.81 9.26
C GLY A 7 -21.04 -5.80 8.71
N ILE A 8 -21.37 -7.10 8.75
CA ILE A 8 -20.49 -8.16 8.20
C ILE A 8 -20.21 -7.93 6.73
N TYR A 9 -21.25 -7.62 5.93
CA TYR A 9 -21.05 -7.32 4.51
C TYR A 9 -20.14 -6.12 4.27
N THR A 10 -20.29 -5.05 5.06
CA THR A 10 -19.45 -3.86 4.94
C THR A 10 -17.98 -4.18 5.23
N ASN A 11 -17.71 -4.97 6.26
CA ASN A 11 -16.34 -5.39 6.59
C ASN A 11 -15.76 -6.30 5.49
N ILE A 12 -16.52 -7.26 4.97
CA ILE A 12 -16.11 -8.08 3.82
C ILE A 12 -15.78 -7.18 2.61
N LYS A 13 -16.63 -6.20 2.32
CA LYS A 13 -16.39 -5.26 1.21
C LYS A 13 -15.10 -4.48 1.40
N LYS A 14 -14.85 -3.92 2.59
CA LYS A 14 -13.60 -3.20 2.93
C LYS A 14 -12.39 -4.10 2.72
N THR A 15 -12.41 -5.31 3.26
CA THR A 15 -11.32 -6.28 3.14
C THR A 15 -11.06 -6.68 1.69
N VAL A 16 -12.10 -6.98 0.91
CA VAL A 16 -11.94 -7.35 -0.50
C VAL A 16 -11.39 -6.19 -1.32
N LEU A 17 -11.90 -4.97 -1.15
CA LEU A 17 -11.39 -3.80 -1.87
C LEU A 17 -9.94 -3.47 -1.47
N PHE A 18 -9.58 -3.65 -0.20
CA PHE A 18 -8.21 -3.54 0.30
C PHE A 18 -7.30 -4.53 -0.42
N LEU A 19 -7.56 -5.84 -0.30
CA LEU A 19 -6.74 -6.90 -0.91
C LEU A 19 -6.62 -6.76 -2.43
N LEU A 20 -7.69 -6.34 -3.11
CA LEU A 20 -7.62 -6.12 -4.56
C LEU A 20 -6.76 -4.91 -4.92
N SER A 21 -6.78 -3.84 -4.13
CA SER A 21 -5.94 -2.67 -4.41
C SER A 21 -4.47 -2.94 -4.17
N THR A 22 -4.10 -3.70 -3.12
CA THR A 22 -2.72 -4.09 -2.83
C THR A 22 -2.17 -5.06 -3.87
N ASN A 23 -2.91 -6.11 -4.22
CA ASN A 23 -2.50 -7.04 -5.28
C ASN A 23 -2.37 -6.37 -6.66
N ILE A 24 -3.22 -5.40 -6.98
CA ILE A 24 -3.08 -4.59 -8.20
C ILE A 24 -1.79 -3.78 -8.15
N ALA A 25 -1.46 -3.19 -6.99
CA ALA A 25 -0.22 -2.43 -6.83
C ALA A 25 1.02 -3.29 -7.05
N GLU A 26 1.07 -4.49 -6.48
CA GLU A 26 2.17 -5.44 -6.70
C GLU A 26 2.37 -5.77 -8.18
N VAL A 27 1.28 -6.20 -8.85
CA VAL A 27 1.32 -6.58 -10.26
C VAL A 27 1.71 -5.39 -11.14
N LEU A 28 1.12 -4.23 -10.90
CA LEU A 28 1.41 -3.03 -11.69
C LEU A 28 2.82 -2.50 -11.45
N ALA A 29 3.38 -2.61 -10.23
CA ALA A 29 4.76 -2.20 -9.94
C ALA A 29 5.77 -3.06 -10.73
N MET A 30 5.58 -4.37 -10.75
CA MET A 30 6.39 -5.29 -11.54
C MET A 30 6.24 -4.99 -13.04
N PHE A 31 5.01 -4.83 -13.50
CA PHE A 31 4.71 -4.60 -14.92
C PHE A 31 5.22 -3.25 -15.41
N ALA A 32 5.13 -2.20 -14.60
CA ALA A 32 5.62 -0.87 -14.93
C ALA A 32 7.13 -0.88 -15.24
N VAL A 33 7.94 -1.55 -14.42
CA VAL A 33 9.39 -1.66 -14.65
C VAL A 33 9.69 -2.50 -15.89
N VAL A 34 8.94 -3.57 -16.13
CA VAL A 34 9.07 -4.36 -17.39
C VAL A 34 8.75 -3.49 -18.61
N ILE A 35 7.66 -2.71 -18.58
CA ILE A 35 7.32 -1.81 -19.70
C ILE A 35 8.42 -0.75 -19.88
N MET A 36 8.92 -0.15 -18.81
CA MET A 36 10.02 0.83 -18.89
C MET A 36 11.25 0.19 -19.53
N SER A 37 11.57 -1.06 -19.20
CA SER A 37 12.70 -1.80 -19.77
C SER A 37 12.56 -2.00 -21.29
N LEU A 38 11.35 -2.11 -21.85
CA LEU A 38 11.14 -2.26 -23.30
C LEU A 38 11.56 -1.03 -24.12
N PHE A 39 11.68 0.14 -23.50
CA PHE A 39 12.12 1.38 -24.16
C PHE A 39 13.63 1.60 -24.06
N LEU A 40 14.38 0.68 -23.43
CA LEU A 40 15.82 0.73 -23.30
C LEU A 40 16.47 -0.17 -24.38
N ILE A 41 17.57 0.32 -24.98
CA ILE A 41 18.25 -0.40 -26.10
C ILE A 41 19.37 -1.28 -25.54
N ASP A 42 20.21 -0.73 -24.66
CA ASP A 42 21.47 -1.36 -24.24
C ASP A 42 21.38 -2.07 -22.90
N TYR A 43 20.39 -1.73 -22.06
CA TYR A 43 20.25 -2.26 -20.70
C TYR A 43 18.81 -2.68 -20.41
N ASN A 44 18.67 -3.72 -19.60
CA ASN A 44 17.38 -4.08 -19.02
C ASN A 44 17.27 -3.59 -17.59
N LEU A 45 16.11 -3.02 -17.22
CA LEU A 45 15.83 -2.71 -15.83
C LEU A 45 15.60 -4.01 -15.06
N PRO A 46 16.34 -4.22 -13.94
CA PRO A 46 16.07 -5.33 -13.04
C PRO A 46 14.68 -5.21 -12.40
N THR A 47 14.14 -6.32 -11.92
CA THR A 47 12.83 -6.34 -11.23
C THR A 47 12.88 -5.52 -9.94
N PRO A 48 11.85 -4.70 -9.64
CA PRO A 48 11.82 -3.87 -8.44
C PRO A 48 11.59 -4.67 -7.16
N LEU A 49 11.00 -5.85 -7.28
CA LEU A 49 10.67 -6.74 -6.17
C LEU A 49 11.14 -8.17 -6.49
N LEU A 50 11.61 -8.86 -5.48
CA LEU A 50 11.91 -10.28 -5.55
C LEU A 50 10.67 -11.11 -5.19
N ALA A 51 10.62 -12.37 -5.63
CA ALA A 51 9.52 -13.27 -5.29
C ALA A 51 9.33 -13.44 -3.77
N ILE A 52 10.44 -13.43 -2.99
CA ILE A 52 10.39 -13.50 -1.53
C ILE A 52 9.75 -12.26 -0.91
N HIS A 53 9.92 -11.06 -1.51
CA HIS A 53 9.29 -9.83 -1.08
C HIS A 53 7.77 -9.90 -1.27
N ILE A 54 7.31 -10.34 -2.45
CA ILE A 54 5.89 -10.51 -2.76
C ILE A 54 5.26 -11.55 -1.84
N LEU A 55 5.95 -12.68 -1.59
CA LEU A 55 5.48 -13.68 -0.65
C LEU A 55 5.31 -13.12 0.78
N TRP A 56 6.27 -12.31 1.24
CA TRP A 56 6.19 -11.66 2.54
C TRP A 56 5.02 -10.68 2.62
N VAL A 57 4.84 -9.84 1.61
CA VAL A 57 3.75 -8.88 1.53
C VAL A 57 2.41 -9.59 1.64
N ASN A 58 2.14 -10.56 0.79
CA ASN A 58 0.89 -11.32 0.79
C ASN A 58 0.64 -12.10 2.11
N LEU A 59 1.70 -12.61 2.73
CA LEU A 59 1.57 -13.39 3.97
C LEU A 59 1.38 -12.50 5.21
N ILE A 60 2.08 -11.37 5.30
CA ILE A 60 2.13 -10.56 6.52
C ILE A 60 1.34 -9.25 6.32
N THR A 61 1.73 -8.41 5.35
CA THR A 61 1.19 -7.05 5.24
C THR A 61 -0.18 -7.00 4.57
N ASP A 62 -0.63 -8.07 3.93
CA ASP A 62 -2.01 -8.25 3.46
C ASP A 62 -2.88 -9.00 4.47
N SER A 63 -2.37 -10.11 5.03
CA SER A 63 -3.18 -10.98 5.88
C SER A 63 -3.54 -10.34 7.22
N LEU A 64 -2.58 -9.66 7.89
CA LEU A 64 -2.85 -8.99 9.17
C LEU A 64 -3.91 -7.87 9.01
N PRO A 65 -3.78 -6.94 8.04
CA PRO A 65 -4.82 -5.98 7.72
C PRO A 65 -6.17 -6.61 7.35
N ALA A 66 -6.19 -7.65 6.54
CA ALA A 66 -7.42 -8.30 6.13
C ALA A 66 -8.22 -8.84 7.33
N VAL A 67 -7.54 -9.48 8.30
CA VAL A 67 -8.15 -9.95 9.54
C VAL A 67 -8.65 -8.77 10.38
N ALA A 68 -7.85 -7.70 10.51
CA ALA A 68 -8.21 -6.53 11.31
C ALA A 68 -9.43 -5.78 10.73
N LEU A 69 -9.49 -5.62 9.40
CA LEU A 69 -10.64 -5.00 8.70
C LEU A 69 -11.89 -5.89 8.75
N GLY A 70 -11.70 -7.22 8.66
CA GLY A 70 -12.79 -8.18 8.77
C GLY A 70 -13.46 -8.17 10.15
N ALA A 71 -12.68 -7.90 11.20
CA ALA A 71 -13.14 -7.80 12.59
C ALA A 71 -13.51 -6.37 13.02
N ASP A 72 -13.54 -5.39 12.07
CA ASP A 72 -13.81 -4.00 12.38
C ASP A 72 -15.22 -3.78 12.97
N GLU A 73 -15.34 -2.77 13.84
CA GLU A 73 -16.63 -2.39 14.41
C GLU A 73 -17.56 -1.85 13.32
N LYS A 74 -18.85 -2.00 13.56
CA LYS A 74 -19.86 -1.47 12.64
C LYS A 74 -19.82 0.04 12.59
N GLU A 75 -19.83 0.61 11.39
CA GLU A 75 -19.93 2.04 11.23
C GLU A 75 -21.23 2.58 11.84
N SER A 76 -21.14 3.67 12.61
CA SER A 76 -22.30 4.38 13.13
C SER A 76 -23.14 4.94 11.98
N GLY A 77 -24.46 4.72 12.01
CA GLY A 77 -25.39 5.18 10.97
C GLY A 77 -25.53 4.24 9.76
N ILE A 78 -24.98 3.00 9.82
CA ILE A 78 -25.08 2.03 8.72
C ILE A 78 -26.54 1.66 8.39
N MET A 79 -27.47 1.83 9.33
CA MET A 79 -28.89 1.56 9.14
C MET A 79 -29.66 2.73 8.50
N ASP A 80 -29.03 3.92 8.42
CA ASP A 80 -29.62 5.09 7.74
C ASP A 80 -29.38 5.03 6.23
N ASP A 81 -28.52 4.14 5.77
CA ASP A 81 -28.29 3.88 4.34
C ASP A 81 -29.49 3.15 3.71
N LYS A 82 -29.80 3.50 2.46
CA LYS A 82 -30.85 2.83 1.69
C LYS A 82 -30.57 1.32 1.58
N PRO A 83 -31.62 0.47 1.66
CA PRO A 83 -31.45 -0.98 1.47
C PRO A 83 -30.67 -1.27 0.19
N ARG A 84 -29.73 -2.23 0.30
CA ARG A 84 -28.91 -2.65 -0.82
C ARG A 84 -29.72 -3.46 -1.84
N ASN A 85 -29.45 -3.22 -3.14
CA ASN A 85 -29.93 -4.12 -4.17
C ASN A 85 -29.11 -5.43 -4.11
N PRO A 86 -29.73 -6.62 -4.02
CA PRO A 86 -29.03 -7.92 -3.98
C PRO A 86 -28.10 -8.17 -5.18
N LYS A 87 -28.37 -7.52 -6.32
CA LYS A 87 -27.56 -7.60 -7.55
C LYS A 87 -26.42 -6.57 -7.62
N GLU A 88 -26.24 -5.75 -6.59
CA GLU A 88 -25.21 -4.72 -6.55
C GLU A 88 -23.82 -5.32 -6.39
N SER A 89 -22.90 -4.99 -7.32
CA SER A 89 -21.48 -5.43 -7.28
C SER A 89 -20.75 -4.87 -6.06
N LEU A 90 -19.72 -5.58 -5.57
CA LEU A 90 -18.80 -5.11 -4.54
C LEU A 90 -18.12 -3.80 -4.95
N PHE A 91 -17.86 -3.62 -6.24
CA PHE A 91 -17.23 -2.41 -6.80
C PHE A 91 -18.16 -1.21 -6.94
N SER A 92 -19.46 -1.38 -6.73
CA SER A 92 -20.42 -0.27 -6.77
C SER A 92 -20.11 0.79 -5.70
N ARG A 93 -20.66 2.00 -5.88
CA ARG A 93 -20.51 3.13 -4.94
C ARG A 93 -19.06 3.54 -4.69
N GLY A 94 -18.25 3.55 -5.76
CA GLY A 94 -16.86 4.03 -5.73
C GLY A 94 -15.82 2.93 -5.49
N GLY A 95 -16.20 1.66 -5.39
CA GLY A 95 -15.27 0.54 -5.21
C GLY A 95 -14.19 0.45 -6.31
N TYR A 96 -14.52 0.76 -7.57
CA TYR A 96 -13.53 0.84 -8.65
C TYR A 96 -12.45 1.89 -8.40
N PHE A 97 -12.85 3.10 -7.94
CA PHE A 97 -11.89 4.15 -7.62
C PHE A 97 -10.97 3.77 -6.46
N ILE A 98 -11.52 3.07 -5.46
CA ILE A 98 -10.72 2.57 -4.34
C ILE A 98 -9.70 1.56 -4.87
N THR A 99 -10.16 0.52 -5.55
CA THR A 99 -9.30 -0.58 -6.00
C THR A 99 -8.20 -0.09 -6.96
N PHE A 100 -8.58 0.57 -8.05
CA PHE A 100 -7.61 0.99 -9.07
C PHE A 100 -6.87 2.26 -8.70
N GLY A 101 -7.51 3.21 -8.01
CA GLY A 101 -6.88 4.46 -7.60
C GLY A 101 -5.79 4.26 -6.56
N TYR A 102 -6.06 3.51 -5.50
CA TYR A 102 -5.04 3.19 -4.50
C TYR A 102 -4.01 2.21 -5.03
N GLY A 103 -4.41 1.21 -5.83
CA GLY A 103 -3.47 0.32 -6.50
C GLY A 103 -2.46 1.09 -7.34
N LEU A 104 -2.93 2.02 -8.18
CA LEU A 104 -2.05 2.87 -8.99
C LEU A 104 -1.18 3.82 -8.13
N LEU A 105 -1.73 4.41 -7.07
CA LEU A 105 -0.98 5.28 -6.17
C LEU A 105 0.17 4.54 -5.50
N ILE A 106 -0.10 3.35 -4.93
CA ILE A 106 0.92 2.50 -4.31
C ILE A 106 1.96 2.04 -5.34
N THR A 107 1.52 1.69 -6.58
CA THR A 107 2.43 1.40 -7.70
C THR A 107 3.41 2.54 -7.93
N ILE A 108 2.89 3.77 -8.09
CA ILE A 108 3.72 4.95 -8.38
C ILE A 108 4.74 5.19 -7.26
N THR A 109 4.32 5.14 -6.00
CA THR A 109 5.23 5.35 -4.86
C THR A 109 6.28 4.24 -4.76
N THR A 110 5.92 2.99 -5.02
CA THR A 110 6.82 1.83 -5.02
C THR A 110 7.86 1.91 -6.14
N VAL A 111 7.42 2.19 -7.37
CA VAL A 111 8.34 2.35 -8.52
C VAL A 111 9.24 3.57 -8.32
N PHE A 112 8.71 4.66 -7.80
CA PHE A 112 9.52 5.85 -7.48
C PHE A 112 10.60 5.52 -6.44
N ALA A 113 10.27 4.77 -5.38
CA ALA A 113 11.24 4.33 -4.38
C ALA A 113 12.35 3.46 -4.97
N PHE A 114 12.01 2.58 -5.94
CA PHE A 114 12.98 1.78 -6.67
C PHE A 114 13.96 2.64 -7.49
N LEU A 115 13.43 3.61 -8.21
CA LEU A 115 14.22 4.44 -9.15
C LEU A 115 15.02 5.55 -8.47
N MET A 116 14.62 5.98 -7.26
CA MET A 116 15.31 7.10 -6.60
C MET A 116 16.71 6.72 -6.08
N ILE A 117 16.93 5.47 -5.65
CA ILE A 117 18.23 5.05 -5.10
C ILE A 117 19.37 5.21 -6.12
N PRO A 118 19.26 4.70 -7.38
CA PRO A 118 20.32 4.93 -8.37
C PRO A 118 20.50 6.41 -8.76
N ILE A 119 19.50 7.25 -8.57
CA ILE A 119 19.62 8.71 -8.78
C ILE A 119 20.46 9.34 -7.67
N PHE A 120 20.16 9.04 -6.40
CA PHE A 120 20.84 9.67 -5.26
C PHE A 120 22.21 9.04 -4.98
N GLU A 121 22.33 7.72 -5.01
CA GLU A 121 23.55 6.99 -4.69
C GLU A 121 24.43 6.72 -5.92
N GLY A 122 23.80 6.48 -7.07
CA GLY A 122 24.47 6.16 -8.33
C GLY A 122 24.75 7.37 -9.22
N GLY A 123 24.22 8.55 -8.90
CA GLY A 123 24.37 9.75 -9.72
C GLY A 123 23.68 9.66 -11.10
N ALA A 124 22.75 8.75 -11.29
CA ALA A 124 22.02 8.56 -12.55
C ALA A 124 21.17 9.80 -12.88
N ARG A 125 21.18 10.20 -14.17
CA ARG A 125 20.45 11.37 -14.66
C ARG A 125 19.45 11.07 -15.77
N SER A 126 19.54 9.89 -16.36
CA SER A 126 18.62 9.38 -17.37
C SER A 126 18.14 7.99 -16.99
N ILE A 127 17.11 7.47 -17.70
CA ILE A 127 16.60 6.12 -17.46
C ILE A 127 17.62 5.05 -17.88
N GLU A 128 18.44 5.33 -18.91
CA GLU A 128 19.56 4.49 -19.32
C GLU A 128 20.65 4.45 -18.24
N ASP A 129 20.97 5.60 -17.63
CA ASP A 129 21.92 5.66 -16.50
C ASP A 129 21.40 4.85 -15.30
N ILE A 130 20.10 4.93 -15.00
CA ILE A 130 19.47 4.13 -13.93
C ILE A 130 19.63 2.65 -14.23
N ALA A 131 19.29 2.21 -15.46
CA ALA A 131 19.40 0.82 -15.87
C ALA A 131 20.84 0.32 -15.80
N ARG A 132 21.81 1.12 -16.27
CA ARG A 132 23.24 0.82 -16.18
C ARG A 132 23.69 0.66 -14.73
N VAL A 133 23.40 1.64 -13.87
CA VAL A 133 23.82 1.62 -12.45
C VAL A 133 23.23 0.40 -11.73
N LEU A 134 21.96 0.08 -11.97
CA LEU A 134 21.31 -1.08 -11.37
C LEU A 134 21.86 -2.41 -11.89
N SER A 135 22.36 -2.44 -13.15
CA SER A 135 22.93 -3.66 -13.75
C SER A 135 24.39 -3.89 -13.33
N GLU A 136 25.14 -2.81 -13.10
CA GLU A 136 26.57 -2.86 -12.79
C GLU A 136 26.89 -2.85 -11.29
N ASN A 137 25.93 -2.39 -10.44
CA ASN A 137 26.12 -2.26 -9.01
C ASN A 137 25.06 -3.02 -8.20
N GLU A 138 25.42 -4.24 -7.78
CA GLU A 138 24.55 -5.12 -7.02
C GLU A 138 24.12 -4.51 -5.67
N ALA A 139 24.99 -3.71 -5.01
CA ALA A 139 24.66 -3.06 -3.75
C ALA A 139 23.55 -2.01 -3.93
N ILE A 140 23.64 -1.18 -4.97
CA ILE A 140 22.62 -0.18 -5.31
C ILE A 140 21.30 -0.89 -5.72
N LEU A 141 21.39 -1.98 -6.49
CA LEU A 141 20.23 -2.77 -6.86
C LEU A 141 19.51 -3.32 -5.62
N MET A 142 20.24 -3.93 -4.70
CA MET A 142 19.67 -4.48 -3.46
C MET A 142 19.03 -3.38 -2.60
N GLN A 143 19.66 -2.21 -2.48
CA GLN A 143 19.07 -1.06 -1.76
C GLN A 143 17.79 -0.57 -2.45
N SER A 144 17.79 -0.48 -3.79
CA SER A 144 16.62 -0.07 -4.58
C SER A 144 15.44 -1.03 -4.38
N GLN A 145 15.70 -2.33 -4.44
CA GLN A 145 14.71 -3.37 -4.19
C GLN A 145 14.21 -3.33 -2.74
N THR A 146 15.08 -3.09 -1.77
CA THR A 146 14.71 -2.94 -0.36
C THR A 146 13.83 -1.72 -0.15
N ALA A 147 14.16 -0.56 -0.76
CA ALA A 147 13.34 0.64 -0.67
C ALA A 147 11.93 0.43 -1.27
N ALA A 148 11.86 -0.19 -2.46
CA ALA A 148 10.59 -0.53 -3.10
C ALA A 148 9.76 -1.50 -2.24
N PHE A 149 10.36 -2.54 -1.69
CA PHE A 149 9.73 -3.50 -0.80
C PHE A 149 9.18 -2.85 0.47
N CYS A 150 9.97 -1.96 1.10
CA CYS A 150 9.52 -1.23 2.29
C CYS A 150 8.36 -0.27 1.97
N VAL A 151 8.43 0.47 0.86
CA VAL A 151 7.34 1.38 0.47
C VAL A 151 6.08 0.60 0.15
N LEU A 152 6.16 -0.50 -0.58
CA LEU A 152 4.99 -1.35 -0.85
C LEU A 152 4.34 -1.81 0.46
N SER A 153 5.09 -2.55 1.30
CA SER A 153 4.60 -3.12 2.56
C SER A 153 4.00 -2.06 3.50
N LEU A 154 4.71 -0.94 3.70
CA LEU A 154 4.24 0.10 4.61
C LEU A 154 3.04 0.88 4.02
N SER A 155 3.01 1.09 2.69
CA SER A 155 1.85 1.72 2.03
C SER A 155 0.56 0.92 2.24
N GLU A 156 0.63 -0.39 2.23
CA GLU A 156 -0.52 -1.27 2.51
C GLU A 156 -1.00 -1.12 3.95
N LEU A 157 -0.07 -1.05 4.91
CA LEU A 157 -0.41 -0.82 6.31
C LEU A 157 -1.09 0.56 6.51
N PHE A 158 -0.58 1.61 5.86
CA PHE A 158 -1.23 2.93 5.90
C PHE A 158 -2.56 2.94 5.14
N HIS A 159 -2.66 2.22 4.02
CA HIS A 159 -3.90 2.06 3.28
C HIS A 159 -4.98 1.35 4.10
N MET A 160 -4.63 0.31 4.87
CA MET A 160 -5.52 -0.35 5.82
C MET A 160 -6.19 0.66 6.78
N LEU A 161 -5.42 1.61 7.33
CA LEU A 161 -5.95 2.63 8.24
C LEU A 161 -7.04 3.48 7.55
N GLY A 162 -6.83 3.87 6.29
CA GLY A 162 -7.83 4.58 5.50
C GLY A 162 -9.08 3.73 5.21
N MET A 163 -8.91 2.42 5.02
CA MET A 163 -10.00 1.50 4.69
C MET A 163 -10.95 1.21 5.86
N THR A 164 -10.65 1.63 7.09
CA THR A 164 -11.56 1.51 8.24
C THR A 164 -12.88 2.24 8.00
N SER A 165 -12.88 3.32 7.21
CA SER A 165 -14.09 3.97 6.73
C SER A 165 -13.92 4.41 5.28
N LEU A 166 -14.82 3.97 4.41
CA LEU A 166 -14.77 4.30 2.98
C LEU A 166 -15.16 5.77 2.68
N ARG A 167 -15.71 6.51 3.65
CA ARG A 167 -16.28 7.84 3.41
C ARG A 167 -15.97 8.88 4.48
N LYS A 168 -15.43 8.47 5.62
CA LYS A 168 -15.12 9.34 6.75
C LYS A 168 -13.62 9.44 6.93
N SER A 169 -13.16 10.58 7.44
CA SER A 169 -11.77 10.75 7.83
C SER A 169 -11.33 9.69 8.85
N PHE A 170 -10.14 9.13 8.65
CA PHE A 170 -9.50 8.26 9.62
C PHE A 170 -9.27 8.99 10.96
N VAL A 171 -8.93 10.28 10.92
CA VAL A 171 -8.72 11.09 12.14
C VAL A 171 -9.97 11.10 13.02
N HIS A 172 -11.17 11.11 12.43
CA HIS A 172 -12.42 11.01 13.19
C HIS A 172 -12.63 9.63 13.83
N ASN A 173 -12.10 8.58 13.21
CA ASN A 173 -12.18 7.20 13.68
C ASN A 173 -10.91 6.73 14.40
N PHE A 174 -9.91 7.61 14.60
CA PHE A 174 -8.61 7.29 15.20
C PHE A 174 -8.74 6.60 16.57
N TRP A 175 -9.74 6.98 17.36
CA TRP A 175 -10.07 6.36 18.64
C TRP A 175 -11.08 5.23 18.50
N SER A 176 -11.21 4.62 17.32
CA SER A 176 -12.04 3.42 17.16
C SER A 176 -11.58 2.34 18.13
N LYS A 177 -12.53 1.60 18.69
CA LYS A 177 -12.24 0.54 19.67
C LYS A 177 -11.60 -0.70 19.04
N ASN A 178 -11.31 -0.68 17.74
CA ASN A 178 -10.67 -1.80 17.05
C ASN A 178 -9.17 -1.86 17.39
N TRP A 179 -8.85 -2.41 18.56
CA TRP A 179 -7.47 -2.62 18.99
C TRP A 179 -6.70 -3.56 18.05
N LEU A 180 -7.40 -4.49 17.36
CA LEU A 180 -6.79 -5.42 16.42
C LEU A 180 -6.17 -4.70 15.21
N LEU A 181 -6.79 -3.59 14.77
CA LEU A 181 -6.25 -2.74 13.72
C LEU A 181 -4.87 -2.17 14.10
N TRP A 182 -4.75 -1.68 15.34
CA TRP A 182 -3.49 -1.13 15.85
C TRP A 182 -2.44 -2.20 16.07
N VAL A 183 -2.85 -3.38 16.53
CA VAL A 183 -1.94 -4.53 16.66
C VAL A 183 -1.44 -4.97 15.28
N ALA A 184 -2.33 -5.08 14.28
CA ALA A 184 -1.94 -5.43 12.92
C ALA A 184 -0.98 -4.40 12.31
N PHE A 185 -1.26 -3.11 12.48
CA PHE A 185 -0.39 -2.03 12.02
C PHE A 185 0.99 -2.07 12.68
N LEU A 186 1.04 -2.08 14.01
CA LEU A 186 2.30 -2.08 14.75
C LEU A 186 3.11 -3.36 14.51
N ALA A 187 2.46 -4.52 14.50
CA ALA A 187 3.11 -5.78 14.21
C ALA A 187 3.69 -5.78 12.77
N GLY A 188 2.92 -5.32 11.78
CA GLY A 188 3.39 -5.20 10.39
C GLY A 188 4.60 -4.27 10.27
N VAL A 189 4.54 -3.09 10.89
CA VAL A 189 5.68 -2.14 10.90
C VAL A 189 6.91 -2.74 11.59
N LEU A 190 6.75 -3.33 12.77
CA LEU A 190 7.87 -3.93 13.51
C LEU A 190 8.50 -5.09 12.75
N LEU A 191 7.69 -5.96 12.15
CA LEU A 191 8.16 -7.07 11.34
C LEU A 191 8.88 -6.57 10.08
N GLN A 192 8.38 -5.54 9.40
CA GLN A 192 9.04 -4.95 8.24
C GLN A 192 10.40 -4.34 8.59
N VAL A 193 10.48 -3.59 9.70
CA VAL A 193 11.74 -3.04 10.21
C VAL A 193 12.72 -4.17 10.59
N ALA A 194 12.22 -5.25 11.20
CA ALA A 194 13.04 -6.40 11.57
C ALA A 194 13.64 -7.10 10.35
N VAL A 195 12.86 -7.31 9.28
CA VAL A 195 13.34 -7.95 8.03
C VAL A 195 14.51 -7.19 7.42
N VAL A 196 14.47 -5.86 7.46
CA VAL A 196 15.53 -5.01 6.86
C VAL A 196 16.77 -4.90 7.75
N ASN A 197 16.59 -4.84 9.07
CA ASN A 197 17.68 -4.46 9.98
C ASN A 197 18.26 -5.61 10.81
N VAL A 198 17.55 -6.73 10.97
CA VAL A 198 18.07 -7.86 11.77
C VAL A 198 19.01 -8.71 10.91
N PRO A 199 20.29 -8.87 11.32
CA PRO A 199 21.24 -9.74 10.64
C PRO A 199 20.68 -11.17 10.51
N GLY A 200 20.81 -11.76 9.32
CA GLY A 200 20.24 -13.08 9.01
C GLY A 200 18.85 -12.98 8.38
N LEU A 201 17.92 -12.16 8.90
CA LEU A 201 16.66 -11.91 8.22
C LEU A 201 16.87 -11.11 6.94
N ASN A 202 17.63 -10.02 7.00
CA ASN A 202 17.95 -9.22 5.83
C ASN A 202 18.64 -10.05 4.72
N ASN A 203 19.56 -10.94 5.08
CA ASN A 203 20.19 -11.84 4.11
C ASN A 203 19.17 -12.82 3.49
N PHE A 204 18.28 -13.38 4.31
CA PHE A 204 17.24 -14.32 3.84
C PHE A 204 16.28 -13.64 2.87
N PHE A 205 15.92 -12.38 3.13
CA PHE A 205 15.02 -11.58 2.25
C PHE A 205 15.78 -10.82 1.17
N SER A 206 17.11 -10.94 1.06
CA SER A 206 17.92 -10.17 0.12
C SER A 206 17.73 -8.67 0.26
N CYS A 207 17.66 -8.18 1.50
CA CYS A 207 17.49 -6.79 1.84
C CYS A 207 18.84 -6.15 2.25
N ALA A 208 19.09 -4.94 1.77
CA ALA A 208 20.18 -4.10 2.23
C ALA A 208 19.71 -3.20 3.38
N PRO A 209 20.54 -2.92 4.40
CA PRO A 209 20.21 -1.95 5.42
C PRO A 209 20.02 -0.56 4.79
N LEU A 210 18.98 0.14 5.23
CA LEU A 210 18.68 1.51 4.83
C LEU A 210 19.15 2.48 5.91
N ASP A 211 19.76 3.59 5.52
CA ASP A 211 20.12 4.65 6.44
C ASP A 211 18.91 5.49 6.88
N LEU A 212 19.10 6.44 7.77
CA LEU A 212 18.03 7.27 8.32
C LEU A 212 17.36 8.15 7.24
N MET A 213 18.10 8.59 6.23
CA MET A 213 17.58 9.40 5.14
C MET A 213 16.65 8.57 4.25
N HIS A 214 17.11 7.36 3.85
CA HIS A 214 16.28 6.43 3.07
C HIS A 214 15.02 6.01 3.81
N TRP A 215 15.11 5.71 5.12
CA TRP A 215 13.92 5.45 5.95
C TRP A 215 12.95 6.64 5.98
N GLY A 216 13.47 7.87 6.07
CA GLY A 216 12.63 9.07 6.02
C GLY A 216 11.83 9.17 4.71
N ILE A 217 12.48 8.92 3.57
CA ILE A 217 11.82 8.93 2.26
C ILE A 217 10.83 7.76 2.12
N VAL A 218 11.22 6.57 2.55
CA VAL A 218 10.33 5.38 2.55
C VAL A 218 9.06 5.69 3.33
N ILE A 219 9.16 6.20 4.54
CA ILE A 219 7.99 6.54 5.37
C ILE A 219 7.14 7.63 4.69
N ALA A 220 7.76 8.69 4.17
CA ALA A 220 7.05 9.78 3.50
C ALA A 220 6.24 9.29 2.28
N LEU A 221 6.82 8.40 1.47
CA LEU A 221 6.12 7.78 0.33
C LEU A 221 5.01 6.83 0.80
N SER A 222 5.27 6.05 1.84
CA SER A 222 4.33 5.05 2.33
C SER A 222 3.05 5.65 2.96
N VAL A 223 3.12 6.87 3.47
CA VAL A 223 1.95 7.58 4.03
C VAL A 223 1.00 8.09 2.94
N ALA A 224 1.42 8.15 1.67
CA ALA A 224 0.63 8.71 0.57
C ALA A 224 -0.80 8.16 0.46
N PRO A 225 -1.08 6.83 0.57
CA PRO A 225 -2.44 6.31 0.52
C PRO A 225 -3.35 6.88 1.61
N LEU A 226 -2.84 7.03 2.84
CA LEU A 226 -3.59 7.60 3.95
C LEU A 226 -3.86 9.09 3.73
N VAL A 227 -2.88 9.85 3.25
CA VAL A 227 -3.04 11.28 2.94
C VAL A 227 -4.10 11.49 1.85
N VAL A 228 -4.05 10.70 0.78
CA VAL A 228 -5.07 10.75 -0.29
C VAL A 228 -6.45 10.40 0.26
N HIS A 229 -6.53 9.40 1.16
CA HIS A 229 -7.78 9.05 1.82
C HIS A 229 -8.37 10.25 2.58
N GLU A 230 -7.57 10.94 3.38
CA GLU A 230 -8.00 12.12 4.15
C GLU A 230 -8.46 13.27 3.25
N ILE A 231 -7.76 13.52 2.14
CA ILE A 231 -8.15 14.52 1.15
C ILE A 231 -9.52 14.17 0.54
N VAL A 232 -9.72 12.92 0.13
CA VAL A 232 -11.01 12.46 -0.42
C VAL A 232 -12.12 12.57 0.60
N ALA A 233 -11.90 12.16 1.84
CA ALA A 233 -12.86 12.27 2.94
C ALA A 233 -13.26 13.74 3.20
N LEU A 234 -12.29 14.66 3.18
CA LEU A 234 -12.51 16.08 3.34
C LEU A 234 -13.37 16.64 2.20
N ILE A 235 -13.05 16.29 0.94
CA ILE A 235 -13.83 16.73 -0.23
C ILE A 235 -15.27 16.25 -0.13
N LEU A 236 -15.51 14.99 0.24
CA LEU A 236 -16.85 14.42 0.41
C LEU A 236 -17.62 15.13 1.53
N PHE A 237 -16.97 15.46 2.62
CA PHE A 237 -17.56 16.21 3.74
C PHE A 237 -17.99 17.61 3.31
N LEU A 238 -17.12 18.36 2.61
CA LEU A 238 -17.41 19.71 2.12
C LEU A 238 -18.57 19.72 1.10
N ARG A 239 -18.59 18.76 0.18
CA ARG A 239 -19.71 18.62 -0.79
C ARG A 239 -21.04 18.35 -0.09
N LYS A 240 -21.07 17.50 0.94
CA LYS A 240 -22.30 17.24 1.70
C LYS A 240 -22.78 18.47 2.47
N LYS A 241 -21.86 19.31 2.95
CA LYS A 241 -22.19 20.57 3.64
C LYS A 241 -22.75 21.64 2.68
N ALA A 242 -22.25 21.68 1.44
CA ALA A 242 -22.72 22.63 0.42
C ALA A 242 -24.10 22.27 -0.17
N GLN A 243 -24.59 21.04 0.02
CA GLN A 243 -25.90 20.57 -0.44
C GLN A 243 -27.01 20.69 0.62
N LYS A 244 -26.67 21.13 1.83
CA LYS A 244 -27.62 21.45 2.91
C LYS A 244 -27.84 22.95 3.02
#